data_f60847419bfba6eed7eafb9224fc3b69
#
_entry.id   f60847419bfba6eed7eafb9224fc3b69
#
_cell.length_a   1.000
_cell.length_b   1.000
_cell.length_c   1.000
_cell.angle_alpha   90.00
_cell.angle_beta   90.00
_cell.angle_gamma   90.00
#
_symmetry.space_group_name_H-M   'P 1'
#
loop_
_entity.id
_entity.type
_entity.pdbx_description
1 polymer ?
#
loop_
_entity_poly.entity_id
_entity_poly.type
_entity_poly.pdbx_seq_one_letter_code
_entity_poly.pdbx_strand_id
1 'polypeptide(L)'
;MGAWGTGLYQDDTACDVKESIKDRLIYGDEEGKRYTKEELIESILEEYEDYMQLDDDRAIVILVLADILWKNGMLTDNLKMEALKIIENKTDLERWGEDKELYKKREKVLEALKIKIESNQPEEKIIKIKRRPKPYICPWKVGDRFAYELKSEKAKEYGLEGRFLIISF
;
A
#
# COMPACT_ATOMS: atom_id res chain seq x y z
N MET A 1 -2.91 7.99 10.91
CA MET A 1 -2.07 7.74 9.73
C MET A 1 -2.34 8.85 8.75
N GLY A 2 -1.36 9.30 7.98
CA GLY A 2 -1.51 10.57 7.27
C GLY A 2 -0.96 10.52 5.84
N ALA A 3 -1.56 11.37 4.99
CA ALA A 3 -1.04 11.62 3.66
C ALA A 3 0.18 12.55 3.76
N TRP A 4 1.28 12.18 3.08
CA TRP A 4 2.45 13.05 2.94
C TRP A 4 2.54 13.73 1.56
N GLY A 5 1.54 13.52 0.72
CA GLY A 5 1.42 14.14 -0.59
C GLY A 5 0.11 13.82 -1.29
N THR A 6 -0.11 14.43 -2.45
CA THR A 6 -1.38 14.34 -3.19
C THR A 6 -1.46 13.17 -4.18
N GLY A 7 -0.36 12.42 -4.37
CA GLY A 7 -0.35 11.23 -5.23
C GLY A 7 -1.19 10.10 -4.66
N LEU A 8 -1.71 9.21 -5.53
CA LEU A 8 -2.56 8.09 -5.10
C LEU A 8 -1.91 7.21 -4.02
N TYR A 9 -0.60 7.06 -4.07
CA TYR A 9 0.19 6.21 -3.15
C TYR A 9 1.03 7.03 -2.16
N GLN A 10 0.72 8.30 -1.96
CA GLN A 10 1.38 9.16 -0.98
C GLN A 10 0.58 9.27 0.32
N ASP A 11 0.19 8.11 0.82
CA ASP A 11 -0.60 7.91 2.02
C ASP A 11 -0.25 6.54 2.61
N ASP A 12 -0.18 6.43 3.94
CA ASP A 12 0.19 5.17 4.64
C ASP A 12 -0.79 4.06 4.28
N THR A 13 -2.10 4.30 4.42
CA THR A 13 -3.14 3.34 4.10
C THR A 13 -3.07 2.89 2.64
N ALA A 14 -2.84 3.82 1.70
CA ALA A 14 -2.68 3.50 0.29
C ALA A 14 -1.48 2.58 0.02
N CYS A 15 -0.38 2.76 0.76
CA CYS A 15 0.79 1.91 0.65
C CYS A 15 0.52 0.50 1.22
N ASP A 16 -0.13 0.41 2.37
CA ASP A 16 -0.46 -0.86 3.01
C ASP A 16 -1.41 -1.67 2.11
N VAL A 17 -2.49 -1.07 1.61
CA VAL A 17 -3.42 -1.72 0.65
C VAL A 17 -2.67 -2.21 -0.59
N LYS A 18 -1.79 -1.38 -1.14
CA LYS A 18 -0.98 -1.76 -2.32
C LYS A 18 -0.08 -2.97 -2.03
N GLU A 19 0.57 -3.02 -0.88
CA GLU A 19 1.44 -4.16 -0.53
C GLU A 19 0.61 -5.42 -0.26
N SER A 20 -0.56 -5.32 0.42
CA SER A 20 -1.49 -6.43 0.62
C SER A 20 -1.97 -7.02 -0.71
N ILE A 21 -2.34 -6.18 -1.69
CA ILE A 21 -2.74 -6.64 -3.02
C ILE A 21 -1.58 -7.34 -3.74
N LYS A 22 -0.38 -6.75 -3.70
CA LYS A 22 0.81 -7.34 -4.33
C LYS A 22 1.19 -8.68 -3.71
N ASP A 23 1.10 -8.78 -2.39
CA ASP A 23 1.39 -10.03 -1.69
C ASP A 23 0.48 -11.15 -2.19
N ARG A 24 -0.83 -10.90 -2.29
CA ARG A 24 -1.80 -11.86 -2.81
C ARG A 24 -1.58 -12.21 -4.28
N LEU A 25 -1.26 -11.23 -5.10
CA LEU A 25 -0.95 -11.46 -6.52
C LEU A 25 0.32 -12.30 -6.72
N ILE A 26 1.31 -12.17 -5.83
CA ILE A 26 2.61 -12.85 -5.95
C ILE A 26 2.60 -14.22 -5.28
N TYR A 27 1.98 -14.35 -4.11
CA TYR A 27 2.07 -15.54 -3.29
C TYR A 27 0.76 -16.37 -3.23
N GLY A 28 -0.36 -15.78 -3.70
CA GLY A 28 -1.68 -16.43 -3.59
C GLY A 28 -2.21 -16.46 -2.16
N ASP A 29 -3.16 -17.36 -1.92
CA ASP A 29 -3.72 -17.63 -0.61
C ASP A 29 -2.74 -18.41 0.31
N GLU A 30 -3.21 -18.86 1.46
CA GLU A 30 -2.41 -19.63 2.43
C GLU A 30 -1.89 -20.96 1.86
N GLU A 31 -2.62 -21.55 0.92
CA GLU A 31 -2.25 -22.77 0.23
C GLU A 31 -1.37 -22.52 -1.01
N GLY A 32 -1.15 -21.26 -1.36
CA GLY A 32 -0.40 -20.85 -2.55
C GLY A 32 -1.23 -20.98 -3.84
N LYS A 33 -2.56 -20.95 -3.74
CA LYS A 33 -3.47 -20.92 -4.89
C LYS A 33 -3.70 -19.48 -5.33
N ARG A 34 -3.82 -19.26 -6.64
CA ARG A 34 -4.13 -17.96 -7.21
C ARG A 34 -5.56 -17.56 -6.88
N TYR A 35 -5.74 -16.33 -6.44
CA TYR A 35 -7.05 -15.71 -6.28
C TYR A 35 -7.73 -15.45 -7.65
N THR A 36 -9.02 -15.66 -7.73
CA THR A 36 -9.87 -15.03 -8.75
C THR A 36 -9.98 -13.52 -8.51
N LYS A 37 -10.57 -12.78 -9.45
CA LYS A 37 -10.77 -11.32 -9.30
C LYS A 37 -11.64 -11.01 -8.09
N GLU A 38 -12.73 -11.75 -7.95
CA GLU A 38 -13.73 -11.61 -6.91
C GLU A 38 -13.14 -11.97 -5.53
N GLU A 39 -12.47 -13.13 -5.41
CA GLU A 39 -11.81 -13.55 -4.18
C GLU A 39 -10.73 -12.55 -3.73
N LEU A 40 -9.95 -11.98 -4.66
CA LEU A 40 -8.94 -10.98 -4.34
C LEU A 40 -9.57 -9.71 -3.79
N ILE A 41 -10.63 -9.22 -4.44
CA ILE A 41 -11.35 -8.02 -3.99
C ILE A 41 -11.92 -8.27 -2.59
N GLU A 42 -12.64 -9.35 -2.40
CA GLU A 42 -13.27 -9.72 -1.13
C GLU A 42 -12.23 -9.80 -0.01
N SER A 43 -11.12 -10.51 -0.24
CA SER A 43 -10.06 -10.67 0.77
C SER A 43 -9.38 -9.34 1.17
N ILE A 44 -9.31 -8.36 0.27
CA ILE A 44 -8.79 -7.03 0.60
C ILE A 44 -9.84 -6.23 1.36
N LEU A 45 -11.10 -6.26 0.94
CA LEU A 45 -12.16 -5.54 1.64
C LEU A 45 -12.39 -6.07 3.06
N GLU A 46 -12.25 -7.38 3.29
CA GLU A 46 -12.27 -7.98 4.64
C GLU A 46 -11.08 -7.53 5.49
N GLU A 47 -9.85 -7.54 4.96
CA GLU A 47 -8.66 -7.07 5.69
C GLU A 47 -8.78 -5.62 6.12
N TYR A 48 -9.45 -4.79 5.32
CA TYR A 48 -9.62 -3.34 5.55
C TYR A 48 -11.04 -2.98 5.99
N GLU A 49 -11.80 -3.90 6.61
CA GLU A 49 -13.20 -3.69 7.01
C GLU A 49 -13.37 -2.46 7.91
N ASP A 50 -12.47 -2.23 8.85
CA ASP A 50 -12.50 -1.07 9.74
C ASP A 50 -12.39 0.27 8.97
N TYR A 51 -11.62 0.29 7.88
CA TYR A 51 -11.47 1.46 7.01
C TYR A 51 -12.70 1.71 6.14
N MET A 52 -13.51 0.69 5.90
CA MET A 52 -14.72 0.81 5.07
C MET A 52 -15.86 1.56 5.76
N GLN A 53 -15.74 1.85 7.06
CA GLN A 53 -16.75 2.55 7.84
C GLN A 53 -16.65 4.08 7.73
N LEU A 54 -15.50 4.61 7.33
CA LEU A 54 -15.26 6.03 7.14
C LEU A 54 -15.11 6.34 5.64
N ASP A 55 -15.88 7.30 5.13
CA ASP A 55 -15.98 7.57 3.69
C ASP A 55 -14.64 7.91 3.03
N ASP A 56 -13.79 8.69 3.68
CA ASP A 56 -12.48 9.09 3.18
C ASP A 56 -11.46 7.95 3.20
N ASP A 57 -11.43 7.12 4.23
CA ASP A 57 -10.56 5.94 4.31
C ASP A 57 -11.02 4.87 3.32
N ARG A 58 -12.34 4.62 3.22
CA ARG A 58 -12.92 3.76 2.19
C ARG A 58 -12.52 4.20 0.79
N ALA A 59 -12.55 5.52 0.52
CA ALA A 59 -12.16 6.05 -0.77
C ALA A 59 -10.74 5.65 -1.14
N ILE A 60 -9.79 5.70 -0.19
CA ILE A 60 -8.40 5.29 -0.43
C ILE A 60 -8.32 3.82 -0.83
N VAL A 61 -8.96 2.93 -0.06
CA VAL A 61 -8.93 1.48 -0.31
C VAL A 61 -9.48 1.17 -1.71
N ILE A 62 -10.66 1.70 -2.04
CA ILE A 62 -11.33 1.45 -3.33
C ILE A 62 -10.52 2.00 -4.51
N LEU A 63 -9.99 3.23 -4.40
CA LEU A 63 -9.23 3.85 -5.49
C LEU A 63 -7.91 3.14 -5.76
N VAL A 64 -7.20 2.71 -4.71
CA VAL A 64 -5.95 1.95 -4.83
C VAL A 64 -6.21 0.57 -5.43
N LEU A 65 -7.25 -0.11 -4.96
CA LEU A 65 -7.66 -1.43 -5.46
C LEU A 65 -8.03 -1.34 -6.95
N ALA A 66 -8.84 -0.34 -7.34
CA ALA A 66 -9.21 -0.12 -8.73
C ALA A 66 -8.00 0.16 -9.64
N ASP A 67 -7.04 1.00 -9.20
CA ASP A 67 -5.83 1.30 -9.96
C ASP A 67 -4.96 0.07 -10.22
N ILE A 68 -4.75 -0.75 -9.18
CA ILE A 68 -3.89 -1.94 -9.29
C ILE A 68 -4.57 -3.03 -10.10
N LEU A 69 -5.86 -3.27 -9.88
CA LEU A 69 -6.59 -4.30 -10.63
C LEU A 69 -6.72 -3.91 -12.09
N TRP A 70 -6.94 -2.62 -12.42
CA TRP A 70 -6.90 -2.17 -13.81
C TRP A 70 -5.54 -2.48 -14.47
N LYS A 71 -4.41 -2.16 -13.80
CA LYS A 71 -3.04 -2.44 -14.31
C LYS A 71 -2.78 -3.91 -14.59
N ASN A 72 -3.51 -4.80 -13.92
CA ASN A 72 -3.36 -6.23 -14.06
C ASN A 72 -4.46 -6.89 -14.92
N GLY A 73 -5.38 -6.11 -15.49
CA GLY A 73 -6.49 -6.64 -16.27
C GLY A 73 -7.54 -7.39 -15.44
N MET A 74 -7.63 -7.05 -14.16
CA MET A 74 -8.49 -7.72 -13.17
C MET A 74 -9.60 -6.82 -12.60
N LEU A 75 -9.74 -5.58 -13.10
CA LEU A 75 -10.78 -4.66 -12.62
C LEU A 75 -12.17 -5.17 -13.03
N THR A 76 -13.04 -5.37 -12.04
CA THR A 76 -14.45 -5.74 -12.27
C THR A 76 -15.31 -4.51 -12.49
N ASP A 77 -16.47 -4.69 -13.19
CA ASP A 77 -17.40 -3.58 -13.45
C ASP A 77 -17.95 -2.96 -12.17
N ASN A 78 -18.24 -3.77 -11.16
CA ASN A 78 -18.74 -3.29 -9.86
C ASN A 78 -17.72 -2.37 -9.18
N LEU A 79 -16.46 -2.80 -9.06
CA LEU A 79 -15.41 -2.01 -8.44
C LEU A 79 -15.09 -0.75 -9.25
N LYS A 80 -15.13 -0.85 -10.60
CA LYS A 80 -14.99 0.29 -11.49
C LYS A 80 -16.07 1.34 -11.24
N MET A 81 -17.34 0.92 -11.18
CA MET A 81 -18.46 1.84 -10.90
C MET A 81 -18.32 2.50 -9.53
N GLU A 82 -17.90 1.76 -8.51
CA GLU A 82 -17.68 2.30 -7.16
C GLU A 82 -16.56 3.34 -7.14
N ALA A 83 -15.42 3.03 -7.75
CA ALA A 83 -14.31 3.97 -7.86
C ALA A 83 -14.69 5.25 -8.62
N LEU A 84 -15.43 5.13 -9.74
CA LEU A 84 -15.92 6.29 -10.49
C LEU A 84 -16.88 7.13 -9.66
N LYS A 85 -17.78 6.51 -8.90
CA LYS A 85 -18.71 7.22 -8.00
C LYS A 85 -17.98 8.01 -6.92
N ILE A 86 -16.92 7.44 -6.32
CA ILE A 86 -16.07 8.13 -5.34
C ILE A 86 -15.43 9.38 -5.97
N ILE A 87 -14.88 9.26 -7.19
CA ILE A 87 -14.25 10.37 -7.89
C ILE A 87 -15.29 11.45 -8.24
N GLU A 88 -16.45 11.08 -8.75
CA GLU A 88 -17.52 12.00 -9.14
C GLU A 88 -18.14 12.74 -7.95
N ASN A 89 -18.33 12.05 -6.84
CA ASN A 89 -18.83 12.63 -5.59
C ASN A 89 -17.77 13.45 -4.86
N LYS A 90 -16.49 13.41 -5.30
CA LYS A 90 -15.37 14.11 -4.68
C LYS A 90 -15.09 13.72 -3.23
N THR A 91 -15.53 12.54 -2.80
CA THR A 91 -15.43 12.06 -1.41
C THR A 91 -13.98 12.09 -0.92
N ASP A 92 -13.01 11.60 -1.72
CA ASP A 92 -11.57 11.64 -1.37
C ASP A 92 -11.01 13.07 -1.29
N LEU A 93 -11.64 14.05 -1.94
CA LEU A 93 -11.17 15.44 -1.95
C LEU A 93 -11.52 16.22 -0.68
N GLU A 94 -12.45 15.74 0.13
CA GLU A 94 -12.86 16.41 1.37
C GLU A 94 -11.67 16.59 2.33
N ARG A 95 -10.77 15.60 2.38
CA ARG A 95 -9.52 15.65 3.18
C ARG A 95 -8.59 16.82 2.82
N TRP A 96 -8.73 17.38 1.62
CA TRP A 96 -7.85 18.43 1.08
C TRP A 96 -8.54 19.79 1.04
N GLY A 97 -9.78 19.88 1.56
CA GLY A 97 -10.64 21.06 1.41
C GLY A 97 -10.06 22.36 1.97
N GLU A 98 -9.21 22.28 2.99
CA GLU A 98 -8.58 23.46 3.63
C GLU A 98 -7.46 24.06 2.79
N ASP A 99 -6.73 23.26 1.98
CA ASP A 99 -5.64 23.71 1.12
C ASP A 99 -6.03 23.62 -0.36
N LYS A 100 -6.35 24.78 -0.94
CA LYS A 100 -6.78 24.89 -2.34
C LYS A 100 -5.72 24.39 -3.35
N GLU A 101 -4.44 24.49 -3.02
CA GLU A 101 -3.37 24.01 -3.92
C GLU A 101 -3.26 22.49 -3.89
N LEU A 102 -3.28 21.90 -2.70
CA LEU A 102 -3.27 20.46 -2.53
C LEU A 102 -4.54 19.83 -3.10
N TYR A 103 -5.71 20.45 -2.84
CA TYR A 103 -6.98 20.02 -3.44
C TYR A 103 -6.89 19.92 -4.97
N LYS A 104 -6.42 20.96 -5.65
CA LYS A 104 -6.28 20.97 -7.11
C LYS A 104 -5.27 19.92 -7.61
N LYS A 105 -4.19 19.69 -6.86
CA LYS A 105 -3.21 18.64 -7.20
C LYS A 105 -3.84 17.26 -7.08
N ARG A 106 -4.59 17.01 -6.01
CA ARG A 106 -5.29 15.73 -5.81
C ARG A 106 -6.37 15.52 -6.86
N GLU A 107 -7.17 16.55 -7.16
CA GLU A 107 -8.20 16.51 -8.20
C GLU A 107 -7.62 16.04 -9.56
N LYS A 108 -6.45 16.57 -9.97
CA LYS A 108 -5.76 16.10 -11.18
C LYS A 108 -5.35 14.62 -11.12
N VAL A 109 -4.93 14.13 -9.95
CA VAL A 109 -4.58 12.71 -9.77
C VAL A 109 -5.82 11.84 -9.94
N LEU A 110 -6.96 12.25 -9.37
CA LEU A 110 -8.22 11.52 -9.50
C LEU A 110 -8.77 11.56 -10.93
N GLU A 111 -8.66 12.71 -11.62
CA GLU A 111 -9.03 12.84 -13.02
C GLU A 111 -8.20 11.90 -13.92
N ALA A 112 -6.89 11.83 -13.70
CA ALA A 112 -6.02 10.90 -14.41
C ALA A 112 -6.40 9.44 -14.13
N LEU A 113 -6.75 9.12 -12.89
CA LEU A 113 -7.24 7.79 -12.52
C LEU A 113 -8.58 7.49 -13.21
N LYS A 114 -9.53 8.44 -13.23
CA LYS A 114 -10.82 8.31 -13.92
C LYS A 114 -10.63 7.94 -15.39
N ILE A 115 -9.85 8.75 -16.12
CA ILE A 115 -9.54 8.51 -17.54
C ILE A 115 -8.95 7.10 -17.73
N LYS A 116 -8.07 6.69 -16.84
CA LYS A 116 -7.42 5.39 -16.90
C LYS A 116 -8.42 4.25 -16.73
N ILE A 117 -9.24 4.25 -15.68
CA ILE A 117 -10.17 3.16 -15.40
C ILE A 117 -11.38 3.12 -16.35
N GLU A 118 -11.71 4.25 -17.02
CA GLU A 118 -12.69 4.32 -18.10
C GLU A 118 -12.14 3.74 -19.40
N SER A 119 -10.84 3.77 -19.61
CA SER A 119 -10.22 3.18 -20.80
C SER A 119 -10.27 1.64 -20.77
N ASN A 120 -10.01 1.03 -21.93
CA ASN A 120 -9.90 -0.42 -22.00
C ASN A 120 -8.76 -0.92 -21.13
N GLN A 121 -9.07 -1.76 -20.15
CA GLN A 121 -8.03 -2.38 -19.33
C GLN A 121 -7.18 -3.35 -20.17
N PRO A 122 -5.92 -3.56 -19.83
CA PRO A 122 -5.06 -4.53 -20.49
C PRO A 122 -5.59 -5.96 -20.31
N GLU A 123 -5.07 -6.89 -21.10
CA GLU A 123 -5.34 -8.32 -20.89
C GLU A 123 -4.87 -8.73 -19.48
N GLU A 124 -5.59 -9.69 -18.89
CA GLU A 124 -5.29 -10.18 -17.55
C GLU A 124 -3.88 -10.77 -17.49
N LYS A 125 -3.07 -10.24 -16.61
CA LYS A 125 -1.71 -10.71 -16.39
C LYS A 125 -1.70 -12.00 -15.58
N ILE A 126 -1.21 -13.07 -16.18
CA ILE A 126 -0.97 -14.33 -15.48
C ILE A 126 0.32 -14.22 -14.68
N ILE A 127 0.22 -13.88 -13.39
CA ILE A 127 1.36 -13.82 -12.49
C ILE A 127 1.62 -15.22 -11.96
N LYS A 128 2.86 -15.71 -12.14
CA LYS A 128 3.25 -17.01 -11.58
C LYS A 128 3.39 -16.89 -10.07
N ILE A 129 2.60 -17.71 -9.36
CA ILE A 129 2.66 -17.76 -7.90
C ILE A 129 4.05 -18.20 -7.43
N LYS A 130 4.60 -17.44 -6.49
CA LYS A 130 5.89 -17.74 -5.86
C LYS A 130 5.66 -18.39 -4.50
N ARG A 131 6.62 -19.20 -4.07
CA ARG A 131 6.60 -19.69 -2.69
C ARG A 131 6.90 -18.54 -1.74
N ARG A 132 6.11 -18.40 -0.66
CA ARG A 132 6.40 -17.42 0.41
C ARG A 132 7.79 -17.68 0.98
N PRO A 133 8.59 -16.63 1.18
CA PRO A 133 9.87 -16.78 1.87
C PRO A 133 9.61 -17.31 3.29
N LYS A 134 10.50 -18.15 3.77
CA LYS A 134 10.43 -18.57 5.17
C LYS A 134 10.57 -17.36 6.07
N PRO A 135 9.77 -17.22 7.13
CA PRO A 135 9.94 -16.16 8.10
C PRO A 135 11.37 -16.16 8.63
N TYR A 136 11.96 -14.97 8.71
CA TYR A 136 13.23 -14.84 9.41
C TYR A 136 13.02 -15.14 10.88
N ILE A 137 13.68 -16.18 11.36
CA ILE A 137 13.67 -16.48 12.79
C ILE A 137 14.82 -15.67 13.40
N CYS A 138 14.48 -14.65 14.15
CA CYS A 138 15.47 -13.86 14.86
C CYS A 138 16.21 -14.77 15.86
N PRO A 139 17.55 -14.93 15.75
CA PRO A 139 18.31 -15.76 16.68
C PRO A 139 18.42 -15.13 18.08
N TRP A 140 18.05 -13.86 18.20
CA TRP A 140 18.19 -13.09 19.42
C TRP A 140 17.00 -13.30 20.36
N LYS A 141 17.27 -13.34 21.65
CA LYS A 141 16.27 -13.51 22.71
C LYS A 141 16.21 -12.27 23.60
N VAL A 142 15.08 -12.08 24.26
CA VAL A 142 14.97 -11.07 25.31
C VAL A 142 16.05 -11.33 26.36
N GLY A 143 16.85 -10.31 26.66
CA GLY A 143 18.02 -10.38 27.54
C GLY A 143 19.38 -10.53 26.84
N ASP A 144 19.38 -10.80 25.52
CA ASP A 144 20.63 -10.79 24.76
C ASP A 144 21.20 -9.37 24.67
N ARG A 145 22.51 -9.28 24.65
CA ARG A 145 23.25 -8.02 24.53
C ARG A 145 24.21 -8.08 23.37
N PHE A 146 24.26 -7.01 22.60
CA PHE A 146 25.17 -6.85 21.48
C PHE A 146 26.12 -5.72 21.74
N ALA A 147 27.37 -5.94 21.40
CA ALA A 147 28.40 -4.91 21.35
C ALA A 147 28.69 -4.56 19.88
N TYR A 148 28.27 -3.38 19.45
CA TYR A 148 28.57 -2.86 18.12
C TYR A 148 29.76 -1.93 18.19
N GLU A 149 30.87 -2.29 17.55
CA GLU A 149 32.07 -1.46 17.49
C GLU A 149 31.88 -0.27 16.54
N LEU A 150 32.10 0.94 17.01
CA LEU A 150 31.92 2.17 16.24
C LEU A 150 33.14 2.38 15.33
N LYS A 151 32.97 2.14 14.03
CA LYS A 151 34.03 2.21 12.99
C LYS A 151 33.78 3.25 11.90
N SER A 152 32.68 4.03 11.99
CA SER A 152 32.33 5.01 10.95
C SER A 152 33.24 6.24 11.02
N GLU A 153 33.34 6.96 9.85
CA GLU A 153 34.06 8.25 9.80
C GLU A 153 33.48 9.26 10.82
N LYS A 154 32.15 9.26 11.02
CA LYS A 154 31.52 10.06 12.07
C LYS A 154 31.98 9.68 13.48
N ALA A 155 32.17 8.40 13.75
CA ALA A 155 32.68 7.95 15.03
C ALA A 155 34.11 8.49 15.29
N LYS A 156 34.93 8.55 14.23
CA LYS A 156 36.28 9.17 14.31
C LYS A 156 36.19 10.67 14.60
N GLU A 157 35.32 11.40 13.85
CA GLU A 157 35.09 12.83 14.08
C GLU A 157 34.72 13.16 15.52
N TYR A 158 33.93 12.32 16.17
CA TYR A 158 33.48 12.49 17.54
C TYR A 158 34.40 11.83 18.59
N GLY A 159 35.54 11.28 18.20
CA GLY A 159 36.47 10.60 19.09
C GLY A 159 35.89 9.31 19.72
N LEU A 160 34.96 8.67 19.04
CA LEU A 160 34.28 7.46 19.50
C LEU A 160 34.78 6.20 18.79
N GLU A 161 35.77 6.31 17.91
CA GLU A 161 36.33 5.15 17.20
C GLU A 161 36.86 4.10 18.18
N GLY A 162 36.55 2.85 17.93
CA GLY A 162 36.93 1.72 18.76
C GLY A 162 36.12 1.56 20.04
N ARG A 163 35.14 2.45 20.33
CA ARG A 163 34.17 2.26 21.41
C ARG A 163 33.06 1.32 20.99
N PHE A 164 32.37 0.74 21.95
CA PHE A 164 31.27 -0.17 21.73
C PHE A 164 29.95 0.46 22.13
N LEU A 165 28.94 0.36 21.24
CA LEU A 165 27.56 0.60 21.59
C LEU A 165 26.96 -0.73 22.07
N ILE A 166 26.44 -0.74 23.30
CA ILE A 166 25.76 -1.90 23.86
C ILE A 166 24.25 -1.74 23.62
N ILE A 167 23.66 -2.70 22.91
CA ILE A 167 22.23 -2.77 22.66
C ILE A 167 21.68 -3.98 23.43
N SER A 168 20.64 -3.77 24.20
CA SER A 168 19.91 -4.84 24.93
C SER A 168 18.54 -5.02 24.33
N PHE A 169 18.10 -6.26 24.18
CA PHE A 169 16.77 -6.63 23.69
C PHE A 169 15.90 -7.13 24.84
#